data_a738ac40c5c0471ecb0f9fb21faacc30
#
_entry.id   a738ac40c5c0471ecb0f9fb21faacc30
#
_cell.length_a   1.000
_cell.length_b   1.000
_cell.length_c   1.000
_cell.angle_alpha   90.00
_cell.angle_beta   90.00
_cell.angle_gamma   90.00
#
_symmetry.space_group_name_H-M   'P 1'
#
loop_
_entity.id
_entity.type
_entity.pdbx_description
1 polymer ?
#
loop_
_entity_poly.entity_id
_entity_poly.type
_entity_poly.pdbx_seq_one_letter_code
_entity_poly.pdbx_strand_id
1 'polypeptide(L)'
;MSQDKWTDIELLPEWDEQFYDVYTAKKHGKWVMLKTLKPQYKDDPRFRAMIEKEFDVRYNLAHPNIVMINDFEDVPTLGRCIITDDVYGLSLRKIIDQGKLTDANLDKICTQLVDALDYIQSNHLVHFPIRPETIIFTENVGNLKLIDVGFDQSEHLTPAEATEDIYSFGCVLSEVLDHLPEPHPHLRRIADRCMASDPRQRFRSIHKLRMALARRSDN
;
A
#
# COMPACT_ATOMS: atom_id res chain seq x y z
N MET A 1 34.66 5.08 18.63
CA MET A 1 34.11 3.91 17.97
C MET A 1 33.11 4.43 16.94
N SER A 2 33.40 4.27 15.66
CA SER A 2 32.43 4.55 14.60
C SER A 2 31.28 3.58 14.78
N GLN A 3 30.11 4.05 15.13
CA GLN A 3 28.90 3.21 15.10
C GLN A 3 28.68 2.83 13.64
N ASP A 4 28.58 1.52 13.36
CA ASP A 4 28.28 1.07 12.01
C ASP A 4 26.97 1.72 11.55
N LYS A 5 26.98 2.28 10.35
CA LYS A 5 25.82 2.95 9.75
C LYS A 5 24.61 2.01 9.71
N TRP A 6 24.86 0.73 9.47
CA TRP A 6 23.87 -0.33 9.29
C TRP A 6 24.08 -1.45 10.32
N THR A 7 23.03 -1.81 11.05
CA THR A 7 23.00 -2.94 11.99
C THR A 7 21.65 -3.66 11.92
N ASP A 8 21.58 -4.85 12.50
CA ASP A 8 20.34 -5.62 12.67
C ASP A 8 19.58 -5.83 11.34
N ILE A 9 20.30 -6.19 10.27
CA ILE A 9 19.71 -6.44 8.94
C ILE A 9 19.10 -7.84 8.96
N GLU A 10 17.77 -7.92 8.84
CA GLU A 10 17.01 -9.19 8.87
C GLU A 10 16.00 -9.22 7.72
N LEU A 11 15.96 -10.36 6.99
CA LEU A 11 14.98 -10.60 5.93
C LEU A 11 13.57 -10.73 6.52
N LEU A 12 12.58 -10.14 5.88
CA LEU A 12 11.16 -10.26 6.20
C LEU A 12 10.48 -11.19 5.17
N PRO A 13 10.45 -12.53 5.41
CA PRO A 13 9.95 -13.49 4.42
C PRO A 13 8.46 -13.30 4.08
N GLU A 14 7.67 -12.75 5.00
CA GLU A 14 6.26 -12.46 4.80
C GLU A 14 5.98 -11.35 3.79
N TRP A 15 7.02 -10.62 3.42
CA TRP A 15 6.98 -9.51 2.46
C TRP A 15 7.60 -9.90 1.13
N ASP A 16 7.68 -11.20 0.83
CA ASP A 16 8.24 -11.73 -0.41
C ASP A 16 7.46 -11.21 -1.62
N GLU A 17 8.14 -10.44 -2.46
CA GLU A 17 7.64 -9.96 -3.75
C GLU A 17 8.33 -10.73 -4.89
N GLN A 18 7.75 -10.69 -6.08
CA GLN A 18 8.25 -11.46 -7.23
C GLN A 18 9.73 -11.17 -7.52
N PHE A 19 10.13 -9.89 -7.49
CA PHE A 19 11.47 -9.44 -7.89
C PHE A 19 12.30 -8.89 -6.72
N TYR A 20 11.68 -8.64 -5.57
CA TYR A 20 12.27 -7.94 -4.45
C TYR A 20 12.31 -8.78 -3.19
N ASP A 21 13.35 -8.56 -2.40
CA ASP A 21 13.42 -8.92 -0.99
C ASP A 21 13.24 -7.66 -0.14
N VAL A 22 12.53 -7.82 0.98
CA VAL A 22 12.33 -6.75 1.96
C VAL A 22 13.00 -7.14 3.27
N TYR A 23 13.76 -6.20 3.83
CA TYR A 23 14.48 -6.38 5.09
C TYR A 23 14.07 -5.30 6.09
N THR A 24 14.11 -5.61 7.38
CA THR A 24 14.24 -4.61 8.43
C THR A 24 15.71 -4.40 8.76
N ALA A 25 16.07 -3.20 9.19
CA ALA A 25 17.43 -2.86 9.58
C ALA A 25 17.45 -1.63 10.49
N LYS A 26 18.58 -1.36 11.13
CA LYS A 26 18.84 -0.06 11.76
C LYS A 26 19.83 0.76 10.94
N LYS A 27 19.43 1.98 10.59
CA LYS A 27 20.30 3.02 10.02
C LYS A 27 20.61 4.05 11.11
N HIS A 28 21.86 4.14 11.56
CA HIS A 28 22.26 4.99 12.69
C HIS A 28 21.39 4.77 13.95
N GLY A 29 21.00 3.52 14.22
CA GLY A 29 20.16 3.17 15.37
C GLY A 29 18.66 3.36 15.21
N LYS A 30 18.19 3.96 14.10
CA LYS A 30 16.76 4.09 13.77
C LYS A 30 16.33 2.90 12.90
N TRP A 31 15.24 2.26 13.26
CA TRP A 31 14.64 1.21 12.45
C TRP A 31 14.11 1.76 11.11
N VAL A 32 14.39 1.02 10.05
CA VAL A 32 13.98 1.30 8.67
C VAL A 32 13.65 -0.01 7.95
N MET A 33 12.91 0.09 6.87
CA MET A 33 12.73 -1.02 5.93
C MET A 33 13.59 -0.79 4.69
N LEU A 34 14.12 -1.88 4.15
CA LEU A 34 14.96 -1.89 2.96
C LEU A 34 14.30 -2.77 1.91
N LYS A 35 14.03 -2.22 0.73
CA LYS A 35 13.56 -2.97 -0.44
C LYS A 35 14.69 -3.05 -1.46
N THR A 36 15.08 -4.25 -1.85
CA THR A 36 16.16 -4.49 -2.81
C THR A 36 15.79 -5.60 -3.80
N LEU A 37 16.45 -5.64 -4.95
CA LEU A 37 16.27 -6.72 -5.90
C LEU A 37 16.80 -8.05 -5.32
N LYS A 38 16.11 -9.14 -5.60
CA LYS A 38 16.60 -10.49 -5.29
C LYS A 38 17.92 -10.75 -6.04
N PRO A 39 18.83 -11.58 -5.49
CA PRO A 39 20.16 -11.78 -6.05
C PRO A 39 20.20 -12.10 -7.55
N GLN A 40 19.24 -12.90 -8.04
CA GLN A 40 19.17 -13.31 -9.46
C GLN A 40 18.79 -12.16 -10.41
N TYR A 41 18.30 -11.03 -9.92
CA TYR A 41 17.88 -9.88 -10.73
C TYR A 41 18.80 -8.67 -10.62
N LYS A 42 19.75 -8.67 -9.66
CA LYS A 42 20.63 -7.52 -9.37
C LYS A 42 21.51 -7.08 -10.54
N ASP A 43 21.91 -8.04 -11.39
CA ASP A 43 22.81 -7.77 -12.51
C ASP A 43 22.11 -7.48 -13.84
N ASP A 44 20.78 -7.65 -13.89
CA ASP A 44 20.00 -7.34 -15.08
C ASP A 44 19.64 -5.84 -15.13
N PRO A 45 20.07 -5.12 -16.19
CA PRO A 45 19.81 -3.68 -16.32
C PRO A 45 18.32 -3.30 -16.30
N ARG A 46 17.44 -4.21 -16.75
CA ARG A 46 15.99 -3.96 -16.79
C ARG A 46 15.41 -3.85 -15.37
N PHE A 47 15.83 -4.75 -14.47
CA PHE A 47 15.37 -4.72 -13.08
C PHE A 47 16.01 -3.57 -12.30
N ARG A 48 17.27 -3.21 -12.60
CA ARG A 48 17.89 -2.00 -12.03
C ARG A 48 17.11 -0.73 -12.41
N ALA A 49 16.80 -0.58 -13.70
CA ALA A 49 15.98 0.55 -14.16
C ALA A 49 14.58 0.57 -13.51
N MET A 50 14.01 -0.60 -13.21
CA MET A 50 12.71 -0.71 -12.56
C MET A 50 12.73 -0.19 -11.12
N ILE A 51 13.72 -0.58 -10.30
CA ILE A 51 13.83 -0.10 -8.91
C ILE A 51 14.23 1.40 -8.85
N GLU A 52 15.06 1.86 -9.78
CA GLU A 52 15.41 3.29 -9.90
C GLU A 52 14.17 4.12 -10.26
N LYS A 53 13.38 3.66 -11.23
CA LYS A 53 12.11 4.31 -11.60
C LYS A 53 11.12 4.32 -10.43
N GLU A 54 11.01 3.23 -9.68
CA GLU A 54 10.15 3.19 -8.48
C GLU A 54 10.59 4.25 -7.48
N PHE A 55 11.88 4.36 -7.22
CA PHE A 55 12.42 5.41 -6.34
C PHE A 55 12.07 6.80 -6.85
N ASP A 56 12.38 7.12 -8.10
CA ASP A 56 12.14 8.45 -8.70
C ASP A 56 10.66 8.86 -8.61
N VAL A 57 9.76 7.93 -8.88
CA VAL A 57 8.30 8.18 -8.84
C VAL A 57 7.81 8.41 -7.41
N ARG A 58 8.30 7.62 -6.45
CA ARG A 58 7.77 7.61 -5.07
C ARG A 58 8.46 8.58 -4.13
N TYR A 59 9.69 8.99 -4.42
CA TYR A 59 10.50 9.80 -3.50
C TYR A 59 9.84 11.13 -3.11
N ASN A 60 9.06 11.71 -4.02
CA ASN A 60 8.36 12.98 -3.78
C ASN A 60 6.93 12.80 -3.22
N LEU A 61 6.49 11.56 -2.98
CA LEU A 61 5.17 11.33 -2.40
C LEU A 61 5.20 11.57 -0.91
N ALA A 62 4.31 12.43 -0.43
CA ALA A 62 4.13 12.75 0.98
C ALA A 62 2.66 12.66 1.37
N HIS A 63 2.26 11.55 1.96
CA HIS A 63 0.89 11.34 2.43
C HIS A 63 0.89 10.56 3.75
N PRO A 64 0.06 10.93 4.76
CA PRO A 64 0.07 10.28 6.07
C PRO A 64 -0.26 8.78 6.02
N ASN A 65 -0.99 8.33 5.02
CA ASN A 65 -1.42 6.93 4.85
C ASN A 65 -0.63 6.16 3.78
N ILE A 66 0.48 6.70 3.30
CA ILE A 66 1.43 6.02 2.41
C ILE A 66 2.79 6.00 3.09
N VAL A 67 3.51 4.88 2.98
CA VAL A 67 4.88 4.81 3.48
C VAL A 67 5.78 5.70 2.61
N MET A 68 6.56 6.55 3.27
CA MET A 68 7.47 7.48 2.59
C MET A 68 8.81 6.80 2.31
N ILE A 69 9.38 7.10 1.15
CA ILE A 69 10.76 6.76 0.82
C ILE A 69 11.66 7.85 1.40
N ASN A 70 12.66 7.43 2.17
CA ASN A 70 13.63 8.31 2.81
C ASN A 70 14.90 8.47 2.00
N ASP A 71 15.32 7.39 1.31
CA ASP A 71 16.62 7.35 0.63
C ASP A 71 16.72 6.20 -0.38
N PHE A 72 17.76 6.24 -1.23
CA PHE A 72 18.11 5.17 -2.16
C PHE A 72 19.62 5.02 -2.22
N GLU A 73 20.19 4.08 -1.49
CA GLU A 73 21.64 3.93 -1.34
C GLU A 73 22.10 2.48 -1.32
N ASP A 74 23.42 2.30 -1.45
CA ASP A 74 24.04 0.98 -1.32
C ASP A 74 24.15 0.57 0.15
N VAL A 75 23.54 -0.57 0.48
CA VAL A 75 23.62 -1.21 1.80
C VAL A 75 24.59 -2.38 1.73
N PRO A 76 25.54 -2.51 2.67
CA PRO A 76 26.48 -3.62 2.68
C PRO A 76 25.78 -4.97 2.54
N THR A 77 26.30 -5.86 1.70
CA THR A 77 25.78 -7.19 1.37
C THR A 77 24.49 -7.23 0.56
N LEU A 78 23.65 -6.19 0.64
CA LEU A 78 22.37 -6.13 -0.07
C LEU A 78 22.46 -5.39 -1.42
N GLY A 79 23.42 -4.47 -1.57
CA GLY A 79 23.51 -3.59 -2.74
C GLY A 79 22.49 -2.46 -2.68
N ARG A 80 22.01 -2.02 -3.83
CA ARG A 80 21.10 -0.88 -3.97
C ARG A 80 19.75 -1.15 -3.32
N CYS A 81 19.35 -0.28 -2.38
CA CYS A 81 18.11 -0.42 -1.60
C CYS A 81 17.29 0.89 -1.62
N ILE A 82 15.99 0.77 -1.79
CA ILE A 82 15.03 1.79 -1.38
C ILE A 82 14.86 1.69 0.13
N ILE A 83 14.97 2.82 0.82
CA ILE A 83 14.89 2.94 2.27
C ILE A 83 13.63 3.67 2.64
N THR A 84 12.80 3.06 3.47
CA THR A 84 11.57 3.66 3.99
C THR A 84 11.58 3.71 5.51
N ASP A 85 10.65 4.48 6.09
CA ASP A 85 10.36 4.33 7.51
C ASP A 85 9.91 2.90 7.81
N ASP A 86 10.28 2.41 8.99
CA ASP A 86 9.73 1.16 9.51
C ASP A 86 8.26 1.39 9.92
N VAL A 87 7.42 0.41 9.62
CA VAL A 87 5.98 0.49 9.89
C VAL A 87 5.61 -0.62 10.87
N TYR A 88 5.61 -0.27 12.16
CA TYR A 88 5.15 -1.17 13.21
C TYR A 88 3.64 -1.31 13.21
N GLY A 89 3.17 -2.55 13.02
CA GLY A 89 1.74 -2.82 13.05
C GLY A 89 1.39 -4.19 12.46
N LEU A 90 0.10 -4.45 12.37
CA LEU A 90 -0.43 -5.67 11.78
C LEU A 90 -0.98 -5.37 10.38
N SER A 91 -0.69 -6.24 9.42
CA SER A 91 -1.36 -6.18 8.13
C SER A 91 -2.86 -6.48 8.30
N LEU A 92 -3.67 -5.92 7.41
CA LEU A 92 -5.10 -6.24 7.36
C LEU A 92 -5.32 -7.75 7.22
N ARG A 93 -4.46 -8.45 6.46
CA ARG A 93 -4.48 -9.91 6.36
C ARG A 93 -4.35 -10.57 7.74
N LYS A 94 -3.32 -10.21 8.50
CA LYS A 94 -3.12 -10.76 9.85
C LYS A 94 -4.30 -10.44 10.80
N ILE A 95 -4.89 -9.26 10.70
CA ILE A 95 -6.05 -8.86 11.49
C ILE A 95 -7.26 -9.75 11.14
N ILE A 96 -7.52 -9.97 9.86
CA ILE A 96 -8.59 -10.85 9.37
C ILE A 96 -8.36 -12.30 9.86
N ASP A 97 -7.18 -12.86 9.62
CA ASP A 97 -6.84 -14.24 9.95
C ASP A 97 -6.91 -14.51 11.47
N GLN A 98 -6.65 -13.51 12.28
CA GLN A 98 -6.76 -13.58 13.74
C GLN A 98 -8.19 -13.31 14.28
N GLY A 99 -9.15 -13.01 13.42
CA GLY A 99 -10.50 -12.65 13.82
C GLY A 99 -10.59 -11.37 14.67
N LYS A 100 -9.65 -10.43 14.47
CA LYS A 100 -9.55 -9.18 15.24
C LYS A 100 -10.08 -7.96 14.49
N LEU A 101 -10.77 -8.18 13.37
CA LEU A 101 -11.33 -7.09 12.58
C LEU A 101 -12.44 -6.37 13.35
N THR A 102 -12.47 -5.05 13.24
CA THR A 102 -13.42 -4.18 13.95
C THR A 102 -14.01 -3.14 13.00
N ASP A 103 -15.14 -2.52 13.40
CA ASP A 103 -15.71 -1.37 12.67
C ASP A 103 -14.74 -0.18 12.59
N ALA A 104 -13.86 -0.01 13.57
CA ALA A 104 -12.83 1.02 13.51
C ALA A 104 -11.80 0.76 12.40
N ASN A 105 -11.51 -0.50 12.10
CA ASN A 105 -10.69 -0.84 10.92
C ASN A 105 -11.44 -0.54 9.62
N LEU A 106 -12.73 -0.91 9.55
CA LEU A 106 -13.59 -0.62 8.40
C LEU A 106 -13.69 0.89 8.13
N ASP A 107 -13.87 1.72 9.17
CA ASP A 107 -13.92 3.18 9.03
C ASP A 107 -12.62 3.74 8.46
N LYS A 108 -11.46 3.23 8.89
CA LYS A 108 -10.16 3.64 8.34
C LYS A 108 -9.94 3.20 6.90
N ILE A 109 -10.45 2.03 6.52
CA ILE A 109 -10.44 1.58 5.11
C ILE A 109 -11.30 2.52 4.27
N CYS A 110 -12.50 2.87 4.73
CA CYS A 110 -13.40 3.76 4.01
C CYS A 110 -12.94 5.22 3.95
N THR A 111 -12.05 5.64 4.83
CA THR A 111 -11.54 7.03 4.90
C THR A 111 -10.07 7.10 4.48
N GLN A 112 -9.17 6.54 5.27
CA GLN A 112 -7.72 6.72 5.11
C GLN A 112 -7.16 6.02 3.86
N LEU A 113 -7.65 4.80 3.53
CA LEU A 113 -7.23 4.13 2.29
C LEU A 113 -7.74 4.90 1.07
N VAL A 114 -8.98 5.36 1.11
CA VAL A 114 -9.56 6.15 0.01
C VAL A 114 -8.84 7.49 -0.15
N ASP A 115 -8.43 8.13 0.94
CA ASP A 115 -7.62 9.36 0.89
C ASP A 115 -6.25 9.11 0.24
N ALA A 116 -5.60 7.99 0.59
CA ALA A 116 -4.34 7.59 -0.03
C ALA A 116 -4.49 7.37 -1.55
N LEU A 117 -5.54 6.66 -1.97
CA LEU A 117 -5.82 6.39 -3.38
C LEU A 117 -6.18 7.66 -4.17
N ASP A 118 -6.95 8.57 -3.57
CA ASP A 118 -7.27 9.85 -4.21
C ASP A 118 -6.00 10.71 -4.38
N TYR A 119 -5.10 10.69 -3.40
CA TYR A 119 -3.80 11.32 -3.50
C TYR A 119 -2.94 10.72 -4.63
N ILE A 120 -2.89 9.39 -4.73
CA ILE A 120 -2.16 8.68 -5.80
C ILE A 120 -2.71 9.08 -7.17
N GLN A 121 -4.03 9.02 -7.39
CA GLN A 121 -4.65 9.41 -8.64
C GLN A 121 -4.45 10.90 -8.98
N SER A 122 -4.48 11.77 -7.97
CA SER A 122 -4.24 13.21 -8.15
C SER A 122 -2.81 13.55 -8.55
N ASN A 123 -1.86 12.65 -8.27
CA ASN A 123 -0.47 12.76 -8.73
C ASN A 123 -0.21 12.00 -10.05
N HIS A 124 -1.26 11.61 -10.77
CA HIS A 124 -1.17 10.87 -12.03
C HIS A 124 -0.38 9.56 -11.94
N LEU A 125 -0.48 8.89 -10.79
CA LEU A 125 0.14 7.61 -10.56
C LEU A 125 -0.90 6.50 -10.69
N VAL A 126 -0.47 5.39 -11.28
CA VAL A 126 -1.23 4.14 -11.30
C VAL A 126 -0.71 3.28 -10.16
N HIS A 127 -1.61 2.83 -9.30
CA HIS A 127 -1.30 1.92 -8.23
C HIS A 127 -1.57 0.48 -8.67
N PHE A 128 -0.65 -0.44 -8.36
CA PHE A 128 -0.90 -1.88 -8.55
C PHE A 128 -1.94 -2.38 -7.54
N PRO A 129 -2.55 -3.55 -7.77
CA PRO A 129 -3.68 -4.02 -6.98
C PRO A 129 -3.43 -3.93 -5.48
N ILE A 130 -4.30 -3.23 -4.78
CA ILE A 130 -4.29 -3.16 -3.31
C ILE A 130 -4.63 -4.53 -2.77
N ARG A 131 -3.88 -4.97 -1.75
CA ARG A 131 -4.06 -6.27 -1.11
C ARG A 131 -4.09 -6.12 0.40
N PRO A 132 -4.82 -6.97 1.14
CA PRO A 132 -4.82 -6.91 2.60
C PRO A 132 -3.43 -7.06 3.24
N GLU A 133 -2.48 -7.70 2.56
CA GLU A 133 -1.10 -7.87 3.00
C GLU A 133 -0.33 -6.55 3.04
N THR A 134 -0.66 -5.60 2.16
CA THR A 134 0.05 -4.32 1.98
C THR A 134 -0.60 -3.14 2.70
N ILE A 135 -1.69 -3.41 3.42
CA ILE A 135 -2.40 -2.44 4.26
C ILE A 135 -2.03 -2.71 5.72
N ILE A 136 -1.27 -1.82 6.35
CA ILE A 136 -0.83 -1.97 7.74
C ILE A 136 -1.62 -1.03 8.65
N PHE A 137 -2.10 -1.55 9.77
CA PHE A 137 -2.62 -0.75 10.88
C PHE A 137 -1.54 -0.59 11.93
N THR A 138 -1.07 0.65 12.13
CA THR A 138 0.03 0.97 13.03
C THR A 138 -0.37 0.79 14.50
N GLU A 139 0.53 0.27 15.34
CA GLU A 139 0.24 -0.05 16.74
C GLU A 139 -0.12 1.19 17.59
N ASN A 140 0.58 2.30 17.41
CA ASN A 140 0.47 3.45 18.32
C ASN A 140 -0.84 4.24 18.18
N VAL A 141 -1.35 4.41 16.96
CA VAL A 141 -2.55 5.24 16.69
C VAL A 141 -3.57 4.43 15.88
N GLY A 142 -3.22 3.22 15.48
CA GLY A 142 -4.03 2.37 14.62
C GLY A 142 -4.32 2.99 13.26
N ASN A 143 -3.51 3.96 12.80
CA ASN A 143 -3.66 4.54 11.47
C ASN A 143 -3.28 3.54 10.40
N LEU A 144 -3.96 3.65 9.26
CA LEU A 144 -3.66 2.84 8.09
C LEU A 144 -2.42 3.40 7.38
N LYS A 145 -1.53 2.51 6.97
CA LYS A 145 -0.39 2.78 6.08
C LYS A 145 -0.41 1.80 4.91
N LEU A 146 -0.36 2.33 3.71
CA LEU A 146 -0.15 1.56 2.49
C LEU A 146 1.35 1.46 2.26
N ILE A 147 1.90 0.24 2.24
CA ILE A 147 3.36 0.05 2.33
C ILE A 147 3.99 -0.43 1.05
N ASP A 148 3.33 -1.33 0.34
CA ASP A 148 3.83 -1.78 -0.94
C ASP A 148 3.09 -1.06 -2.04
N VAL A 149 3.88 -0.51 -2.93
CA VAL A 149 3.32 0.31 -3.94
C VAL A 149 4.19 0.22 -5.18
N GLY A 150 3.87 -0.72 -6.01
CA GLY A 150 4.28 -0.62 -7.40
C GLY A 150 3.50 0.54 -8.01
N PHE A 151 4.18 1.64 -8.27
CA PHE A 151 3.60 2.74 -9.03
C PHE A 151 4.15 2.73 -10.44
N ASP A 152 3.28 2.94 -11.40
CA ASP A 152 3.68 3.41 -12.72
C ASP A 152 3.21 4.85 -12.91
N GLN A 153 4.06 5.68 -13.51
CA GLN A 153 3.71 7.05 -13.84
C GLN A 153 3.03 7.06 -15.20
N SER A 154 1.79 7.53 -15.24
CA SER A 154 1.08 7.79 -16.48
C SER A 154 0.99 9.28 -16.71
N GLU A 155 1.34 9.77 -17.91
CA GLU A 155 1.11 11.18 -18.28
C GLU A 155 -0.37 11.53 -18.23
N HIS A 156 -1.23 10.55 -18.51
CA HIS A 156 -2.68 10.66 -18.41
C HIS A 156 -3.27 9.35 -17.92
N LEU A 157 -3.88 9.36 -16.73
CA LEU A 157 -4.66 8.23 -16.24
C LEU A 157 -5.79 7.94 -17.24
N THR A 158 -5.77 6.75 -17.81
CA THR A 158 -6.90 6.27 -18.61
C THR A 158 -8.08 5.94 -17.69
N PRO A 159 -9.33 6.03 -18.17
CA PRO A 159 -10.48 5.59 -17.38
C PRO A 159 -10.42 4.13 -16.94
N ALA A 160 -9.70 3.27 -17.67
CA ALA A 160 -9.49 1.88 -17.29
C ALA A 160 -8.60 1.78 -16.06
N GLU A 161 -7.43 2.44 -16.05
CA GLU A 161 -6.49 2.44 -14.92
C GLU A 161 -7.13 3.00 -13.65
N ALA A 162 -7.84 4.12 -13.74
CA ALA A 162 -8.57 4.70 -12.60
C ALA A 162 -9.62 3.74 -12.02
N THR A 163 -10.21 2.85 -12.83
CA THR A 163 -11.20 1.88 -12.37
C THR A 163 -10.61 0.58 -11.84
N GLU A 164 -9.33 0.27 -12.11
CA GLU A 164 -8.66 -0.91 -11.54
C GLU A 164 -8.35 -0.71 -10.05
N ASP A 165 -7.92 0.48 -9.62
CA ASP A 165 -7.76 0.82 -8.20
C ASP A 165 -9.11 0.72 -7.46
N ILE A 166 -10.19 1.17 -8.10
CA ILE A 166 -11.54 1.08 -7.56
C ILE A 166 -11.98 -0.38 -7.42
N TYR A 167 -11.67 -1.22 -8.41
CA TYR A 167 -11.96 -2.66 -8.33
C TYR A 167 -11.20 -3.32 -7.18
N SER A 168 -9.91 -3.06 -7.07
CA SER A 168 -9.07 -3.60 -6.00
C SER A 168 -9.54 -3.15 -4.61
N PHE A 169 -9.93 -1.87 -4.46
CA PHE A 169 -10.58 -1.38 -3.25
C PHE A 169 -11.87 -2.13 -2.94
N GLY A 170 -12.69 -2.38 -3.96
CA GLY A 170 -13.94 -3.15 -3.82
C GLY A 170 -13.69 -4.56 -3.29
N CYS A 171 -12.65 -5.24 -3.79
CA CYS A 171 -12.25 -6.56 -3.31
C CYS A 171 -11.86 -6.54 -1.82
N VAL A 172 -11.02 -5.59 -1.42
CA VAL A 172 -10.62 -5.41 -0.01
C VAL A 172 -11.83 -5.12 0.86
N LEU A 173 -12.70 -4.18 0.44
CA LEU A 173 -13.90 -3.83 1.20
C LEU A 173 -14.85 -5.03 1.33
N SER A 174 -15.06 -5.79 0.26
CA SER A 174 -15.91 -6.99 0.29
C SER A 174 -15.38 -8.02 1.28
N GLU A 175 -14.09 -8.33 1.25
CA GLU A 175 -13.46 -9.28 2.16
C GLU A 175 -13.59 -8.81 3.63
N VAL A 176 -13.36 -7.54 3.91
CA VAL A 176 -13.54 -6.97 5.24
C VAL A 176 -14.97 -7.12 5.73
N LEU A 177 -15.96 -6.84 4.89
CA LEU A 177 -17.38 -6.97 5.22
C LEU A 177 -17.81 -8.43 5.47
N ASP A 178 -17.15 -9.40 4.84
CA ASP A 178 -17.40 -10.84 5.05
C ASP A 178 -16.88 -11.32 6.41
N HIS A 179 -15.96 -10.61 7.04
CA HIS A 179 -15.34 -10.97 8.32
C HIS A 179 -15.81 -10.12 9.50
N LEU A 180 -16.70 -9.15 9.28
CA LEU A 180 -17.33 -8.38 10.35
C LEU A 180 -18.60 -9.07 10.84
N PRO A 181 -18.89 -9.04 12.15
CA PRO A 181 -20.09 -9.69 12.72
C PRO A 181 -21.39 -9.00 12.32
N GLU A 182 -21.37 -7.69 12.17
CA GLU A 182 -22.55 -6.91 11.85
C GLU A 182 -22.65 -6.61 10.35
N PRO A 183 -23.86 -6.72 9.75
CA PRO A 183 -24.04 -6.44 8.34
C PRO A 183 -23.99 -4.93 8.04
N HIS A 184 -23.31 -4.58 6.96
CA HIS A 184 -23.23 -3.21 6.43
C HIS A 184 -23.83 -3.11 5.01
N PRO A 185 -25.17 -3.15 4.83
CA PRO A 185 -25.79 -3.27 3.51
C PRO A 185 -25.45 -2.13 2.55
N HIS A 186 -25.26 -0.92 3.06
CA HIS A 186 -24.85 0.23 2.25
C HIS A 186 -23.43 0.04 1.67
N LEU A 187 -22.48 -0.36 2.51
CA LEU A 187 -21.10 -0.60 2.11
C LEU A 187 -20.98 -1.81 1.19
N ARG A 188 -21.80 -2.85 1.39
CA ARG A 188 -21.88 -3.99 0.49
C ARG A 188 -22.27 -3.55 -0.92
N ARG A 189 -23.29 -2.71 -1.08
CA ARG A 189 -23.67 -2.16 -2.39
C ARG A 189 -22.56 -1.33 -3.04
N ILE A 190 -21.76 -0.62 -2.22
CA ILE A 190 -20.59 0.12 -2.72
C ILE A 190 -19.51 -0.84 -3.20
N ALA A 191 -19.18 -1.88 -2.41
CA ALA A 191 -18.21 -2.91 -2.79
C ALA A 191 -18.63 -3.61 -4.10
N ASP A 192 -19.89 -4.07 -4.20
CA ASP A 192 -20.43 -4.71 -5.39
C ASP A 192 -20.32 -3.82 -6.63
N ARG A 193 -20.60 -2.51 -6.48
CA ARG A 193 -20.43 -1.55 -7.56
C ARG A 193 -18.97 -1.35 -7.95
N CYS A 194 -18.05 -1.32 -6.99
CA CYS A 194 -16.61 -1.25 -7.28
C CYS A 194 -16.15 -2.46 -8.08
N MET A 195 -16.67 -3.64 -7.77
CA MET A 195 -16.33 -4.92 -8.39
C MET A 195 -17.14 -5.25 -9.65
N ALA A 196 -17.99 -4.35 -10.15
CA ALA A 196 -18.78 -4.60 -11.33
C ALA A 196 -17.90 -5.11 -12.49
N SER A 197 -18.33 -6.17 -13.18
CA SER A 197 -17.59 -6.80 -14.27
C SER A 197 -17.40 -5.85 -15.47
N ASP A 198 -18.39 -5.00 -15.76
CA ASP A 198 -18.24 -3.91 -16.71
C ASP A 198 -17.62 -2.68 -16.01
N PRO A 199 -16.39 -2.27 -16.36
CA PRO A 199 -15.72 -1.12 -15.75
C PRO A 199 -16.53 0.20 -15.83
N ARG A 200 -17.41 0.33 -16.84
CA ARG A 200 -18.28 1.52 -17.00
C ARG A 200 -19.36 1.63 -15.93
N GLN A 201 -19.68 0.54 -15.24
CA GLN A 201 -20.63 0.51 -14.12
C GLN A 201 -19.98 0.83 -12.78
N ARG A 202 -18.64 0.75 -12.68
CA ARG A 202 -17.87 1.13 -11.50
C ARG A 202 -17.98 2.64 -11.24
N PHE A 203 -17.44 3.09 -10.11
CA PHE A 203 -17.22 4.53 -9.91
C PHE A 203 -16.19 5.03 -10.93
N ARG A 204 -16.38 6.24 -11.43
CA ARG A 204 -15.51 6.81 -12.49
C ARG A 204 -14.20 7.40 -11.95
N SER A 205 -14.09 7.58 -10.62
CA SER A 205 -12.91 8.09 -9.94
C SER A 205 -12.99 7.78 -8.45
N ILE A 206 -11.85 7.82 -7.78
CA ILE A 206 -11.77 7.69 -6.31
C ILE A 206 -12.56 8.80 -5.64
N HIS A 207 -12.54 10.02 -6.16
CA HIS A 207 -13.36 11.11 -5.64
C HIS A 207 -14.87 10.76 -5.62
N LYS A 208 -15.40 10.13 -6.68
CA LYS A 208 -16.81 9.69 -6.70
C LYS A 208 -17.10 8.56 -5.73
N LEU A 209 -16.15 7.65 -5.55
CA LEU A 209 -16.21 6.61 -4.51
C LEU A 209 -16.25 7.24 -3.11
N ARG A 210 -15.35 8.19 -2.82
CA ARG A 210 -15.31 8.94 -1.55
C ARG A 210 -16.65 9.59 -1.24
N MET A 211 -17.26 10.26 -2.22
CA MET A 211 -18.58 10.88 -2.04
C MET A 211 -19.70 9.86 -1.75
N ALA A 212 -19.61 8.65 -2.30
CA ALA A 212 -20.57 7.60 -2.01
C ALA A 212 -20.40 7.03 -0.59
N LEU A 213 -19.16 6.86 -0.14
CA LEU A 213 -18.82 6.41 1.22
C LEU A 213 -19.22 7.44 2.27
N ALA A 214 -19.05 8.74 2.00
CA ALA A 214 -19.41 9.82 2.93
C ALA A 214 -20.94 9.94 3.19
N ARG A 215 -21.79 9.48 2.27
CA ARG A 215 -23.26 9.47 2.45
C ARG A 215 -23.75 8.39 3.43
N ARG A 216 -22.86 7.73 4.12
CA ARG A 216 -23.12 6.65 5.08
C ARG A 216 -23.96 7.09 6.31
N SER A 217 -23.99 8.38 6.63
CA SER A 217 -24.42 8.88 7.93
C SER A 217 -25.88 9.35 8.01
N ASP A 218 -26.65 9.27 6.93
CA ASP A 218 -27.97 9.92 6.88
C ASP A 218 -29.17 8.94 6.83
N ASN A 219 -28.99 7.67 7.28
CA ASN A 219 -30.12 6.73 7.44
C ASN A 219 -30.00 5.89 8.71
#